data_3e06b9fe9e7179d85f6dc7a16486173e
#
_entry.id   3e06b9fe9e7179d85f6dc7a16486173e
#
_cell.length_a   1.000
_cell.length_b   1.000
_cell.length_c   1.000
_cell.angle_alpha   90.00
_cell.angle_beta   90.00
_cell.angle_gamma   90.00
#
_symmetry.space_group_name_H-M   'P 1'
#
loop_
_entity.id
_entity.type
_entity.pdbx_description
1 polymer ?
#
loop_
_entity_poly.entity_id
_entity_poly.type
_entity_poly.pdbx_seq_one_letter_code
_entity_poly.pdbx_strand_id
1 'polypeptide(L)'
;MRTVKEISELTGISVRTLHYYDEIGLLKPTQKSDAGYRLYDDKALETLQQILFFREFDISLKEIKAVLDNPALERNQILQVQRKMLVTKKERMERLIASIDDILKGENKMDFTIFTKTEVEEMFQTMLEHMPENMRNIAIKEFGSIEQWKKHYMEVVSSEEMQKGYAKVVEWYGGKDKFLSVARTPVSKEVAESYNKPVSYTHLTL
;
A
#
# COMPACT_ATOMS: atom_id res chain seq x y z
N MET A 1 14.34 18.07 -25.20
CA MET A 1 14.56 16.73 -25.75
C MET A 1 15.89 16.19 -25.28
N ARG A 2 15.94 14.94 -24.80
CA ARG A 2 17.14 14.25 -24.30
C ARG A 2 17.34 12.94 -25.05
N THR A 3 18.57 12.57 -25.27
CA THR A 3 18.95 11.28 -25.85
C THR A 3 18.86 10.16 -24.81
N VAL A 4 18.81 8.91 -25.24
CA VAL A 4 18.88 7.74 -24.34
C VAL A 4 20.11 7.78 -23.43
N LYS A 5 21.27 8.23 -23.99
CA LYS A 5 22.52 8.33 -23.22
C LYS A 5 22.41 9.36 -22.09
N GLU A 6 21.91 10.55 -22.38
CA GLU A 6 21.71 11.60 -21.36
C GLU A 6 20.73 11.17 -20.27
N ILE A 7 19.65 10.43 -20.64
CA ILE A 7 18.72 9.87 -19.64
C ILE A 7 19.42 8.81 -18.78
N SER A 8 20.17 7.92 -19.40
CA SER A 8 20.95 6.90 -18.68
C SER A 8 21.91 7.52 -17.66
N GLU A 9 22.63 8.58 -18.05
CA GLU A 9 23.53 9.32 -17.17
C GLU A 9 22.79 10.05 -16.04
N LEU A 10 21.62 10.64 -16.34
CA LEU A 10 20.81 11.37 -15.37
C LEU A 10 20.16 10.46 -14.32
N THR A 11 19.70 9.27 -14.73
CA THR A 11 18.84 8.41 -13.90
C THR A 11 19.54 7.17 -13.36
N GLY A 12 20.74 6.86 -13.85
CA GLY A 12 21.47 5.64 -13.51
C GLY A 12 20.93 4.38 -14.19
N ILE A 13 19.89 4.48 -15.01
CA ILE A 13 19.32 3.33 -15.71
C ILE A 13 20.17 3.02 -16.95
N SER A 14 20.39 1.73 -17.23
CA SER A 14 21.15 1.35 -18.41
C SER A 14 20.43 1.73 -19.73
N VAL A 15 21.20 2.07 -20.76
CA VAL A 15 20.68 2.28 -22.12
C VAL A 15 19.87 1.06 -22.60
N ARG A 16 20.32 -0.15 -22.25
CA ARG A 16 19.61 -1.40 -22.57
C ARG A 16 18.22 -1.46 -21.92
N THR A 17 18.10 -1.03 -20.66
CA THR A 17 16.82 -0.99 -19.96
C THR A 17 15.86 0.00 -20.62
N LEU A 18 16.35 1.18 -21.03
CA LEU A 18 15.52 2.19 -21.71
C LEU A 18 15.07 1.69 -23.10
N HIS A 19 15.91 0.96 -23.83
CA HIS A 19 15.52 0.32 -25.08
C HIS A 19 14.42 -0.75 -24.84
N TYR A 20 14.60 -1.57 -23.80
CA TYR A 20 13.61 -2.58 -23.42
C TYR A 20 12.27 -1.95 -23.03
N TYR A 21 12.25 -0.82 -22.33
CA TYR A 21 11.02 -0.10 -22.01
C TYR A 21 10.29 0.40 -23.25
N ASP A 22 11.03 0.84 -24.28
CA ASP A 22 10.45 1.20 -25.58
C ASP A 22 9.87 -0.05 -26.29
N GLU A 23 10.62 -1.17 -26.33
CA GLU A 23 10.19 -2.42 -26.96
C GLU A 23 8.89 -2.98 -26.39
N ILE A 24 8.73 -2.97 -25.07
CA ILE A 24 7.50 -3.43 -24.41
C ILE A 24 6.40 -2.35 -24.38
N GLY A 25 6.69 -1.17 -24.93
CA GLY A 25 5.77 -0.02 -24.98
C GLY A 25 5.43 0.57 -23.61
N LEU A 26 6.34 0.44 -22.63
CA LEU A 26 6.20 1.03 -21.30
C LEU A 26 6.66 2.50 -21.28
N LEU A 27 7.72 2.83 -22.01
CA LEU A 27 8.23 4.19 -22.21
C LEU A 27 8.64 4.35 -23.67
N LYS A 28 7.82 5.05 -24.46
CA LYS A 28 8.11 5.33 -25.86
C LYS A 28 8.88 6.63 -26.02
N PRO A 29 9.83 6.71 -26.95
CA PRO A 29 10.45 7.98 -27.32
C PRO A 29 9.41 8.93 -27.90
N THR A 30 9.53 10.22 -27.60
CA THR A 30 8.66 11.25 -28.13
C THR A 30 8.83 11.39 -29.64
N GLN A 31 10.09 11.28 -30.10
CA GLN A 31 10.45 11.26 -31.53
C GLN A 31 11.78 10.55 -31.74
N LYS A 32 12.11 10.31 -33.04
CA LYS A 32 13.45 9.89 -33.45
C LYS A 32 14.09 11.03 -34.25
N SER A 33 15.39 11.25 -34.05
CA SER A 33 16.18 12.16 -34.89
C SER A 33 16.32 11.62 -36.30
N ASP A 34 16.78 12.47 -37.25
CA ASP A 34 17.07 12.06 -38.64
C ASP A 34 18.08 10.92 -38.72
N ALA A 35 18.99 10.84 -37.75
CA ALA A 35 19.96 9.74 -37.60
C ALA A 35 19.41 8.51 -36.86
N GLY A 36 18.11 8.47 -36.55
CA GLY A 36 17.43 7.35 -35.93
C GLY A 36 17.56 7.28 -34.39
N TYR A 37 18.20 8.25 -33.75
CA TYR A 37 18.33 8.28 -32.28
C TYR A 37 17.00 8.60 -31.62
N ARG A 38 16.69 7.86 -30.53
CA ARG A 38 15.52 8.08 -29.69
C ARG A 38 15.68 9.36 -28.88
N LEU A 39 14.68 10.22 -28.91
CA LEU A 39 14.62 11.47 -28.18
C LEU A 39 13.37 11.49 -27.29
N TYR A 40 13.55 11.98 -26.07
CA TYR A 40 12.53 12.05 -25.03
C TYR A 40 12.35 13.48 -24.56
N ASP A 41 11.11 13.92 -24.42
CA ASP A 41 10.73 15.20 -23.85
C ASP A 41 10.52 15.11 -22.32
N ASP A 42 10.16 16.22 -21.71
CA ASP A 42 9.93 16.29 -20.27
C ASP A 42 8.75 15.42 -19.83
N LYS A 43 7.71 15.26 -20.69
CA LYS A 43 6.57 14.39 -20.41
C LYS A 43 6.99 12.91 -20.39
N ALA A 44 7.84 12.50 -21.28
CA ALA A 44 8.41 11.15 -21.27
C ALA A 44 9.30 10.93 -20.04
N LEU A 45 10.04 11.96 -19.59
CA LEU A 45 10.82 11.90 -18.35
C LEU A 45 9.94 11.79 -17.10
N GLU A 46 8.82 12.49 -17.07
CA GLU A 46 7.83 12.35 -15.99
C GLU A 46 7.27 10.91 -15.92
N THR A 47 6.97 10.31 -17.08
CA THR A 47 6.54 8.91 -17.16
C THR A 47 7.64 7.97 -16.68
N LEU A 48 8.90 8.21 -17.08
CA LEU A 48 10.03 7.45 -16.60
C LEU A 48 10.17 7.53 -15.08
N GLN A 49 10.03 8.72 -14.51
CA GLN A 49 10.08 8.91 -13.05
C GLN A 49 9.01 8.07 -12.34
N GLN A 50 7.79 8.00 -12.86
CA GLN A 50 6.73 7.16 -12.30
C GLN A 50 7.09 5.66 -12.40
N ILE A 51 7.64 5.22 -13.53
CA ILE A 51 8.10 3.84 -13.71
C ILE A 51 9.14 3.48 -12.65
N LEU A 52 10.17 4.31 -12.51
CA LEU A 52 11.25 4.09 -11.55
C LEU A 52 10.72 4.05 -10.12
N PHE A 53 9.81 4.94 -9.81
CA PHE A 53 9.17 4.96 -8.51
C PHE A 53 8.48 3.63 -8.19
N PHE A 54 7.65 3.10 -9.08
CA PHE A 54 7.02 1.80 -8.88
C PHE A 54 8.02 0.64 -8.78
N ARG A 55 9.17 0.74 -9.48
CA ARG A 55 10.24 -0.25 -9.42
C ARG A 55 10.92 -0.30 -8.04
N GLU A 56 10.95 0.81 -7.28
CA GLU A 56 11.41 0.83 -5.88
C GLU A 56 10.57 -0.04 -4.94
N PHE A 57 9.37 -0.43 -5.37
CA PHE A 57 8.43 -1.29 -4.64
C PHE A 57 8.29 -2.68 -5.27
N ASP A 58 9.25 -3.08 -6.12
CA ASP A 58 9.29 -4.38 -6.80
C ASP A 58 8.03 -4.68 -7.65
N ILE A 59 7.25 -3.65 -8.02
CA ILE A 59 6.09 -3.80 -8.88
C ILE A 59 6.57 -4.23 -10.29
N SER A 60 5.91 -5.24 -10.85
CA SER A 60 6.29 -5.76 -12.16
C SER A 60 6.03 -4.75 -13.28
N LEU A 61 6.85 -4.80 -14.35
CA LEU A 61 6.68 -3.88 -15.49
C LEU A 61 5.30 -4.03 -16.15
N LYS A 62 4.70 -5.22 -16.10
CA LYS A 62 3.36 -5.48 -16.61
C LYS A 62 2.29 -4.73 -15.79
N GLU A 63 2.39 -4.76 -14.47
CA GLU A 63 1.47 -4.04 -13.59
C GLU A 63 1.65 -2.53 -13.70
N ILE A 64 2.90 -2.05 -13.75
CA ILE A 64 3.21 -0.63 -13.98
C ILE A 64 2.55 -0.16 -15.28
N LYS A 65 2.71 -0.91 -16.36
CA LYS A 65 2.10 -0.59 -17.65
C LYS A 65 0.58 -0.53 -17.55
N ALA A 66 -0.05 -1.50 -16.87
CA ALA A 66 -1.50 -1.51 -16.68
C ALA A 66 -2.01 -0.28 -15.92
N VAL A 67 -1.25 0.22 -14.93
CA VAL A 67 -1.58 1.45 -14.19
C VAL A 67 -1.41 2.69 -15.07
N LEU A 68 -0.29 2.80 -15.81
CA LEU A 68 0.00 3.98 -16.64
C LEU A 68 -0.90 4.09 -17.86
N ASP A 69 -1.32 2.95 -18.42
CA ASP A 69 -2.21 2.88 -19.59
C ASP A 69 -3.71 3.00 -19.22
N ASN A 70 -4.05 3.03 -17.92
CA ASN A 70 -5.44 3.11 -17.49
C ASN A 70 -6.01 4.53 -17.61
N PRO A 71 -6.92 4.80 -18.55
CA PRO A 71 -7.47 6.14 -18.78
C PRO A 71 -8.39 6.62 -17.64
N ALA A 72 -8.83 5.72 -16.75
CA ALA A 72 -9.65 6.08 -15.59
C ALA A 72 -8.82 6.61 -14.41
N LEU A 73 -7.49 6.49 -14.45
CA LEU A 73 -6.59 6.96 -13.40
C LEU A 73 -5.99 8.31 -13.78
N GLU A 74 -6.36 9.34 -13.02
CA GLU A 74 -5.73 10.64 -13.15
C GLU A 74 -4.30 10.62 -12.55
N ARG A 75 -3.41 11.43 -13.13
CA ARG A 75 -2.01 11.58 -12.66
C ARG A 75 -1.93 11.86 -11.16
N ASN A 76 -2.80 12.73 -10.64
CA ASN A 76 -2.81 13.08 -9.22
C ASN A 76 -3.15 11.88 -8.33
N GLN A 77 -4.04 10.99 -8.77
CA GLN A 77 -4.38 9.76 -8.06
C GLN A 77 -3.17 8.81 -8.00
N ILE A 78 -2.45 8.66 -9.11
CA ILE A 78 -1.21 7.86 -9.16
C ILE A 78 -0.18 8.42 -8.18
N LEU A 79 0.06 9.73 -8.18
CA LEU A 79 0.99 10.39 -7.26
C LEU A 79 0.58 10.25 -5.78
N GLN A 80 -0.72 10.28 -5.47
CA GLN A 80 -1.22 10.05 -4.12
C GLN A 80 -0.93 8.61 -3.66
N VAL A 81 -1.18 7.62 -4.52
CA VAL A 81 -0.85 6.21 -4.23
C VAL A 81 0.66 6.06 -4.00
N GLN A 82 1.48 6.63 -4.86
CA GLN A 82 2.94 6.61 -4.73
C GLN A 82 3.41 7.24 -3.41
N ARG A 83 2.86 8.42 -3.07
CA ARG A 83 3.18 9.09 -1.80
C ARG A 83 2.83 8.21 -0.58
N LYS A 84 1.67 7.57 -0.62
CA LYS A 84 1.21 6.66 0.43
C LYS A 84 2.16 5.47 0.59
N MET A 85 2.57 4.82 -0.50
CA MET A 85 3.54 3.72 -0.47
C MET A 85 4.87 4.16 0.16
N LEU A 86 5.37 5.36 -0.17
CA LEU A 86 6.58 5.92 0.44
C LEU A 86 6.43 6.14 1.94
N VAL A 87 5.30 6.69 2.39
CA VAL A 87 5.03 6.91 3.82
C VAL A 87 5.05 5.57 4.57
N THR A 88 4.37 4.55 4.06
CA THR A 88 4.38 3.21 4.65
C THR A 88 5.79 2.60 4.71
N LYS A 89 6.58 2.73 3.63
CA LYS A 89 7.97 2.25 3.60
C LYS A 89 8.84 3.00 4.60
N LYS A 90 8.69 4.33 4.70
CA LYS A 90 9.37 5.17 5.67
C LYS A 90 9.08 4.73 7.11
N GLU A 91 7.81 4.59 7.48
CA GLU A 91 7.40 4.16 8.82
C GLU A 91 7.99 2.78 9.19
N ARG A 92 8.03 1.86 8.23
CA ARG A 92 8.68 0.56 8.42
C ARG A 92 10.19 0.70 8.68
N MET A 93 10.89 1.54 7.90
CA MET A 93 12.32 1.78 8.08
C MET A 93 12.59 2.45 9.43
N GLU A 94 11.81 3.44 9.84
CA GLU A 94 11.93 4.11 11.13
C GLU A 94 11.79 3.13 12.30
N ARG A 95 10.84 2.18 12.24
CA ARG A 95 10.69 1.13 13.26
C ARG A 95 11.89 0.17 13.31
N LEU A 96 12.42 -0.22 12.14
CA LEU A 96 13.61 -1.08 12.10
C LEU A 96 14.82 -0.39 12.69
N ILE A 97 15.01 0.90 12.40
CA ILE A 97 16.09 1.72 12.97
C ILE A 97 15.91 1.80 14.50
N ALA A 98 14.72 2.14 14.99
CA ALA A 98 14.45 2.20 16.42
C ALA A 98 14.73 0.86 17.12
N SER A 99 14.34 -0.26 16.52
CA SER A 99 14.64 -1.61 17.04
C SER A 99 16.15 -1.87 17.14
N ILE A 100 16.93 -1.45 16.16
CA ILE A 100 18.40 -1.55 16.19
C ILE A 100 18.98 -0.65 17.29
N ASP A 101 18.48 0.58 17.41
CA ASP A 101 18.92 1.52 18.44
C ASP A 101 18.66 1.00 19.87
N ASP A 102 17.52 0.33 20.07
CA ASP A 102 17.19 -0.30 21.36
C ASP A 102 18.12 -1.48 21.68
N ILE A 103 18.45 -2.31 20.67
CA ILE A 103 19.43 -3.40 20.82
C ILE A 103 20.82 -2.83 21.15
N LEU A 104 21.25 -1.74 20.50
CA LEU A 104 22.54 -1.11 20.77
C LEU A 104 22.63 -0.50 22.18
N LYS A 105 21.49 -0.11 22.76
CA LYS A 105 21.40 0.35 24.16
C LYS A 105 21.33 -0.81 25.17
N GLY A 106 21.29 -2.06 24.70
CA GLY A 106 21.13 -3.25 25.55
C GLY A 106 19.67 -3.56 25.92
N GLU A 107 18.70 -2.86 25.30
CA GLU A 107 17.29 -3.13 25.44
C GLU A 107 16.87 -4.13 24.36
N ASN A 108 16.60 -5.38 24.72
CA ASN A 108 16.27 -6.42 23.75
C ASN A 108 14.78 -6.38 23.37
N LYS A 109 14.31 -5.22 22.89
CA LYS A 109 12.93 -5.04 22.40
C LYS A 109 12.91 -5.14 20.89
N MET A 110 12.62 -6.33 20.35
CA MET A 110 12.34 -6.48 18.93
C MET A 110 10.89 -6.06 18.64
N ASP A 111 10.73 -5.08 17.74
CA ASP A 111 9.40 -4.71 17.21
C ASP A 111 9.01 -5.66 16.07
N PHE A 112 8.08 -6.57 16.35
CA PHE A 112 7.49 -7.48 15.37
C PHE A 112 6.14 -7.00 14.85
N THR A 113 5.84 -5.70 14.92
CA THR A 113 4.56 -5.19 14.42
C THR A 113 4.42 -5.45 12.92
N ILE A 114 3.32 -6.12 12.55
CA ILE A 114 3.04 -6.50 11.16
C ILE A 114 2.56 -5.31 10.36
N PHE A 115 1.71 -4.47 10.99
CA PHE A 115 1.10 -3.33 10.33
C PHE A 115 1.75 -2.03 10.76
N THR A 116 1.97 -1.12 9.80
CA THR A 116 2.34 0.27 10.07
C THR A 116 1.14 1.02 10.63
N LYS A 117 1.40 2.16 11.29
CA LYS A 117 0.34 3.05 11.78
C LYS A 117 -0.62 3.46 10.66
N THR A 118 -0.09 3.79 9.48
CA THR A 118 -0.88 4.15 8.30
C THR A 118 -1.80 3.01 7.86
N GLU A 119 -1.29 1.76 7.86
CA GLU A 119 -2.11 0.59 7.48
C GLU A 119 -3.24 0.33 8.49
N VAL A 120 -2.98 0.48 9.78
CA VAL A 120 -4.01 0.35 10.83
C VAL A 120 -5.06 1.46 10.70
N GLU A 121 -4.65 2.71 10.41
CA GLU A 121 -5.58 3.81 10.14
C GLU A 121 -6.49 3.53 8.94
N GLU A 122 -5.94 2.97 7.87
CA GLU A 122 -6.71 2.59 6.69
C GLU A 122 -7.70 1.46 6.98
N MET A 123 -7.28 0.45 7.73
CA MET A 123 -8.18 -0.63 8.16
C MET A 123 -9.37 -0.05 8.96
N PHE A 124 -9.12 0.88 9.88
CA PHE A 124 -10.18 1.57 10.63
C PHE A 124 -11.09 2.37 9.70
N GLN A 125 -10.52 3.13 8.77
CA GLN A 125 -11.29 3.96 7.85
C GLN A 125 -12.18 3.11 6.95
N THR A 126 -11.64 2.03 6.37
CA THR A 126 -12.40 1.09 5.56
C THR A 126 -13.53 0.45 6.34
N MET A 127 -13.27 0.04 7.58
CA MET A 127 -14.31 -0.50 8.47
C MET A 127 -15.40 0.55 8.71
N LEU A 128 -15.05 1.79 8.99
CA LEU A 128 -15.99 2.87 9.26
C LEU A 128 -16.86 3.22 8.05
N GLU A 129 -16.29 3.23 6.85
CA GLU A 129 -17.00 3.53 5.59
C GLU A 129 -18.07 2.48 5.25
N HIS A 130 -17.80 1.22 5.58
CA HIS A 130 -18.71 0.10 5.26
C HIS A 130 -19.60 -0.32 6.42
N MET A 131 -19.42 0.29 7.60
CA MET A 131 -20.21 -0.05 8.78
C MET A 131 -21.64 0.51 8.69
N PRO A 132 -22.69 -0.29 8.98
CA PRO A 132 -24.05 0.18 9.09
C PRO A 132 -24.20 1.32 10.11
N GLU A 133 -25.07 2.29 9.82
CA GLU A 133 -25.25 3.49 10.65
C GLU A 133 -25.67 3.17 12.10
N ASN A 134 -26.53 2.17 12.29
CA ASN A 134 -26.93 1.72 13.62
C ASN A 134 -25.73 1.20 14.45
N MET A 135 -24.79 0.46 13.84
CA MET A 135 -23.60 -0.02 14.53
C MET A 135 -22.62 1.12 14.83
N ARG A 136 -22.47 2.09 13.90
CA ARG A 136 -21.67 3.30 14.11
C ARG A 136 -22.19 4.10 15.30
N ASN A 137 -23.53 4.28 15.40
CA ASN A 137 -24.16 4.99 16.50
C ASN A 137 -23.95 4.28 17.85
N ILE A 138 -23.96 2.96 17.89
CA ILE A 138 -23.65 2.17 19.09
C ILE A 138 -22.19 2.41 19.51
N ALA A 139 -21.24 2.31 18.57
CA ALA A 139 -19.83 2.56 18.85
C ALA A 139 -19.57 4.00 19.34
N ILE A 140 -20.20 5.00 18.72
CA ILE A 140 -20.09 6.40 19.19
C ILE A 140 -20.65 6.55 20.60
N LYS A 141 -21.74 5.89 20.94
CA LYS A 141 -22.31 5.91 22.29
C LYS A 141 -21.38 5.27 23.32
N GLU A 142 -20.67 4.21 22.94
CA GLU A 142 -19.74 3.49 23.82
C GLU A 142 -18.42 4.25 24.01
N PHE A 143 -17.82 4.74 22.94
CA PHE A 143 -16.52 5.39 22.95
C PHE A 143 -16.55 6.91 23.05
N GLY A 144 -17.73 7.54 22.97
CA GLY A 144 -17.93 8.98 23.06
C GLY A 144 -17.80 9.72 21.72
N SER A 145 -16.84 9.35 20.87
CA SER A 145 -16.68 9.93 19.53
C SER A 145 -15.95 8.96 18.59
N ILE A 146 -16.00 9.24 17.28
CA ILE A 146 -15.24 8.48 16.27
C ILE A 146 -13.72 8.61 16.51
N GLU A 147 -13.23 9.77 16.95
CA GLU A 147 -11.82 10.00 17.25
C GLU A 147 -11.36 9.17 18.46
N GLN A 148 -12.16 9.11 19.52
CA GLN A 148 -11.85 8.30 20.70
C GLN A 148 -11.90 6.82 20.38
N TRP A 149 -12.87 6.39 19.57
CA TRP A 149 -12.94 5.03 19.08
C TRP A 149 -11.75 4.69 18.19
N LYS A 150 -11.38 5.57 17.25
CA LYS A 150 -10.17 5.40 16.40
C LYS A 150 -8.93 5.23 17.27
N LYS A 151 -8.76 6.07 18.28
CA LYS A 151 -7.60 5.99 19.20
C LYS A 151 -7.57 4.63 19.89
N HIS A 152 -8.68 4.19 20.45
CA HIS A 152 -8.79 2.88 21.08
C HIS A 152 -8.49 1.74 20.12
N TYR A 153 -9.06 1.77 18.89
CA TYR A 153 -8.79 0.80 17.85
C TYR A 153 -7.30 0.71 17.51
N MET A 154 -6.64 1.86 17.36
CA MET A 154 -5.21 1.94 17.07
C MET A 154 -4.37 1.31 18.19
N GLU A 155 -4.72 1.58 19.45
CA GLU A 155 -4.05 1.01 20.62
C GLU A 155 -4.21 -0.52 20.67
N VAL A 156 -5.43 -1.02 20.48
CA VAL A 156 -5.74 -2.45 20.50
C VAL A 156 -5.02 -3.19 19.38
N VAL A 157 -5.14 -2.72 18.14
CA VAL A 157 -4.51 -3.38 16.97
C VAL A 157 -2.98 -3.36 17.07
N SER A 158 -2.41 -2.31 17.68
CA SER A 158 -0.96 -2.21 17.90
C SER A 158 -0.47 -3.00 19.10
N SER A 159 -1.35 -3.60 19.91
CA SER A 159 -0.94 -4.41 21.06
C SER A 159 -0.21 -5.68 20.62
N GLU A 160 0.74 -6.14 21.43
CA GLU A 160 1.56 -7.34 21.15
C GLU A 160 0.69 -8.59 20.92
N GLU A 161 -0.38 -8.73 21.71
CA GLU A 161 -1.30 -9.86 21.61
C GLU A 161 -2.04 -9.87 20.26
N MET A 162 -2.58 -8.73 19.84
CA MET A 162 -3.25 -8.59 18.54
C MET A 162 -2.28 -8.76 17.38
N GLN A 163 -1.06 -8.26 17.48
CA GLN A 163 -0.05 -8.42 16.44
C GLN A 163 0.37 -9.89 16.28
N LYS A 164 0.48 -10.66 17.35
CA LYS A 164 0.70 -12.12 17.29
C LYS A 164 -0.49 -12.85 16.65
N GLY A 165 -1.71 -12.42 16.93
CA GLY A 165 -2.92 -12.94 16.29
C GLY A 165 -2.93 -12.66 14.79
N TYR A 166 -2.64 -11.43 14.40
CA TYR A 166 -2.57 -11.03 12.99
C TYR A 166 -1.45 -11.76 12.23
N ALA A 167 -0.31 -12.07 12.86
CA ALA A 167 0.75 -12.85 12.23
C ALA A 167 0.23 -14.15 11.63
N LYS A 168 -0.56 -14.90 12.41
CA LYS A 168 -1.17 -16.17 11.96
C LYS A 168 -2.20 -15.95 10.86
N VAL A 169 -3.01 -14.91 10.98
CA VAL A 169 -4.03 -14.57 9.98
C VAL A 169 -3.38 -14.17 8.65
N VAL A 170 -2.36 -13.34 8.70
CA VAL A 170 -1.59 -12.90 7.53
C VAL A 170 -0.93 -14.10 6.83
N GLU A 171 -0.37 -15.03 7.59
CA GLU A 171 0.19 -16.28 7.06
C GLU A 171 -0.89 -17.11 6.36
N TRP A 172 -2.06 -17.27 6.98
CA TRP A 172 -3.18 -18.00 6.40
C TRP A 172 -3.67 -17.41 5.08
N TYR A 173 -3.67 -16.07 4.94
CA TYR A 173 -3.98 -15.39 3.67
C TYR A 173 -2.85 -15.48 2.63
N GLY A 174 -1.70 -16.05 2.99
CA GLY A 174 -0.54 -16.17 2.10
C GLY A 174 0.25 -14.89 1.93
N GLY A 175 0.24 -14.03 2.98
CA GLY A 175 1.05 -12.83 3.09
C GLY A 175 0.26 -11.56 3.36
N LYS A 176 0.97 -10.53 3.83
CA LYS A 176 0.41 -9.25 4.25
C LYS A 176 -0.37 -8.53 3.15
N ASP A 177 0.18 -8.48 1.93
CA ASP A 177 -0.46 -7.77 0.83
C ASP A 177 -1.80 -8.39 0.44
N LYS A 178 -1.86 -9.73 0.45
CA LYS A 178 -3.12 -10.45 0.20
C LYS A 178 -4.13 -10.21 1.32
N PHE A 179 -3.70 -10.26 2.58
CA PHE A 179 -4.56 -9.93 3.71
C PHE A 179 -5.11 -8.50 3.58
N LEU A 180 -4.26 -7.50 3.34
CA LEU A 180 -4.68 -6.11 3.21
C LEU A 180 -5.61 -5.89 2.01
N SER A 181 -5.41 -6.61 0.89
CA SER A 181 -6.31 -6.53 -0.25
C SER A 181 -7.72 -6.99 0.09
N VAL A 182 -7.85 -8.07 0.88
CA VAL A 182 -9.15 -8.56 1.38
C VAL A 182 -9.74 -7.63 2.42
N ALA A 183 -8.93 -7.16 3.37
CA ALA A 183 -9.37 -6.24 4.44
C ALA A 183 -9.86 -4.88 3.90
N ARG A 184 -9.39 -4.47 2.72
CA ARG A 184 -9.84 -3.26 2.01
C ARG A 184 -11.03 -3.49 1.08
N THR A 185 -11.43 -4.75 0.87
CA THR A 185 -12.58 -5.06 0.02
C THR A 185 -13.86 -4.91 0.84
N PRO A 186 -14.87 -4.16 0.37
CA PRO A 186 -16.15 -4.06 1.06
C PRO A 186 -16.74 -5.45 1.26
N VAL A 187 -17.13 -5.75 2.47
CA VAL A 187 -17.90 -6.98 2.75
C VAL A 187 -19.20 -6.87 1.97
N SER A 188 -19.53 -7.88 1.15
CA SER A 188 -20.77 -7.85 0.39
C SER A 188 -21.96 -7.71 1.33
N LYS A 189 -23.05 -7.04 0.88
CA LYS A 189 -24.26 -6.87 1.69
C LYS A 189 -24.77 -8.19 2.29
N GLU A 190 -24.65 -9.28 1.54
CA GLU A 190 -25.07 -10.64 1.95
C GLU A 190 -24.27 -11.16 3.15
N VAL A 191 -22.95 -10.89 3.18
CA VAL A 191 -22.08 -11.26 4.31
C VAL A 191 -22.34 -10.34 5.50
N ALA A 192 -22.51 -9.03 5.29
CA ALA A 192 -22.86 -8.08 6.36
C ALA A 192 -24.23 -8.42 6.99
N GLU A 193 -25.20 -8.84 6.19
CA GLU A 193 -26.52 -9.31 6.68
C GLU A 193 -26.44 -10.64 7.42
N SER A 194 -25.46 -11.50 7.11
CA SER A 194 -25.25 -12.75 7.84
C SER A 194 -24.75 -12.54 9.27
N TYR A 195 -23.99 -11.45 9.53
CA TYR A 195 -23.57 -11.06 10.88
C TYR A 195 -24.71 -10.45 11.72
N ASN A 196 -25.78 -9.98 11.08
CA ASN A 196 -26.97 -9.44 11.77
C ASN A 196 -27.98 -10.52 12.19
N LYS A 197 -27.76 -11.78 11.83
CA LYS A 197 -28.59 -12.87 12.35
C LYS A 197 -28.18 -13.15 13.79
N PRO A 198 -29.08 -13.14 14.76
CA PRO A 198 -28.76 -13.52 16.13
C PRO A 198 -28.16 -14.93 16.10
N VAL A 199 -26.88 -15.05 16.49
CA VAL A 199 -26.25 -16.34 16.69
C VAL A 199 -26.96 -16.98 17.85
N SER A 200 -27.80 -17.97 17.57
CA SER A 200 -28.40 -18.80 18.62
C SER A 200 -27.24 -19.61 19.24
N TYR A 201 -26.83 -19.19 20.42
CA TYR A 201 -25.85 -19.90 21.24
C TYR A 201 -26.36 -21.24 21.77
N THR A 202 -26.79 -22.15 20.89
CA THR A 202 -27.35 -23.44 21.30
C THR A 202 -26.43 -24.63 21.08
N HIS A 203 -25.16 -24.42 20.68
CA HIS A 203 -24.23 -25.53 20.51
C HIS A 203 -22.81 -25.23 21.03
N LEU A 204 -22.69 -24.86 22.32
CA LEU A 204 -21.43 -24.96 23.04
C LEU A 204 -21.71 -25.46 24.48
N THR A 205 -22.25 -26.66 24.54
CA THR A 205 -22.13 -27.52 25.71
C THR A 205 -21.66 -28.88 25.20
N LEU A 206 -20.35 -29.08 25.30
CA LEU A 206 -19.63 -30.34 25.65
C LEU A 206 -18.13 -30.06 25.57
#